data_4e8b1e4d07a07c324176d960435d09c4
#
_entry.id   4e8b1e4d07a07c324176d960435d09c4
#
_cell.length_a   1.000
_cell.length_b   1.000
_cell.length_c   1.000
_cell.angle_alpha   90.00
_cell.angle_beta   90.00
_cell.angle_gamma   90.00
#
_symmetry.space_group_name_H-M   'P 1'
#
loop_
_entity.id
_entity.type
_entity.pdbx_description
1 polymer ?
#
loop_
_entity_poly.entity_id
_entity_poly.type
_entity_poly.pdbx_seq_one_letter_code
_entity_poly.pdbx_strand_id
1 'polypeptide(L)'
;ADGVNDDERMWQTFLYLRDPANSSELDSNHYAMPLPISPVISQDLKVIRIDYLPTGKDATVGELKPWTSKPANEYLSEYQKLRTDLKPLQVVQPEGASFTVTEQGTSQIIQWQKWRFTVGFNQREGMVLYNVRYDGRSLFHRVSLSDMNIPYADPRHPFHKKAAFDLGDVGAGIMANDLKLGCDCLGSIHYISSVLADDKGNPYDMPNVICVHEQDGGIGWKHTNYRTGRAAVVRNRELVVQSIITVANYEYIMAYHFNQAGEFAYEVRATGILSTQPIDEGIEVPWGTVVHPGVLATHHQHIFSLRVDPAIDGHQNRLVYDEAHALPRSDLNPHGTGYTTNETIVETSGGYEIDYAANRTFKIQNVGVRNPINGKPVAYKIHAPPFQKILSDNDSFNYKRAEFADKSIYAVKHRDGELYAGGKYTNQSRGGEGVRSWADRKENIVDNDLVVYVQFGINH
;
A
#
# COMPACT_ATOMS: atom_id res chain seq x y z
N ALA A 1 13.07 -4.56 -14.89
CA ALA A 1 14.18 -4.33 -13.93
C ALA A 1 15.08 -3.22 -14.42
N ASP A 2 15.82 -2.60 -13.50
CA ASP A 2 16.66 -1.43 -13.79
C ASP A 2 18.00 -1.76 -14.43
N GLY A 3 18.49 -0.87 -15.28
CA GLY A 3 19.85 -0.87 -15.78
C GLY A 3 20.87 -0.29 -14.80
N VAL A 4 20.80 -0.67 -13.51
CA VAL A 4 21.60 -0.06 -12.42
C VAL A 4 23.10 -0.18 -12.63
N ASN A 5 23.54 -1.25 -13.28
CA ASN A 5 24.95 -1.54 -13.54
C ASN A 5 25.35 -1.24 -15.00
N ASP A 6 24.44 -0.66 -15.78
CA ASP A 6 24.69 -0.29 -17.17
C ASP A 6 24.87 1.23 -17.28
N ASP A 7 25.73 1.70 -18.17
CA ASP A 7 25.97 3.13 -18.39
C ASP A 7 24.80 3.82 -19.10
N GLU A 8 23.99 3.03 -19.80
CA GLU A 8 22.79 3.47 -20.51
C GLU A 8 21.53 2.87 -19.91
N ARG A 9 20.40 3.58 -20.11
CA ARG A 9 19.09 3.07 -19.71
C ARG A 9 18.70 1.86 -20.55
N MET A 10 18.44 0.71 -19.90
CA MET A 10 18.05 -0.54 -20.52
C MET A 10 16.93 -1.23 -19.75
N TRP A 11 16.22 -2.14 -20.40
CA TRP A 11 15.24 -3.02 -19.75
C TRP A 11 15.79 -4.43 -19.62
N GLN A 12 15.92 -4.92 -18.41
CA GLN A 12 16.12 -6.33 -18.09
C GLN A 12 14.77 -7.01 -18.12
N THR A 13 14.53 -7.94 -19.05
CA THR A 13 13.25 -8.63 -19.19
C THR A 13 13.31 -10.03 -18.59
N PHE A 14 12.21 -10.50 -18.01
CA PHE A 14 12.04 -11.87 -17.58
C PHE A 14 10.94 -12.51 -18.43
N LEU A 15 11.24 -13.64 -19.05
CA LEU A 15 10.36 -14.27 -20.01
C LEU A 15 9.59 -15.44 -19.38
N TYR A 16 8.37 -15.60 -19.84
CA TYR A 16 7.47 -16.70 -19.47
C TYR A 16 6.88 -17.29 -20.73
N LEU A 17 6.66 -18.61 -20.72
CA LEU A 17 6.00 -19.29 -21.83
C LEU A 17 4.48 -19.28 -21.61
N ARG A 18 3.73 -18.96 -22.65
CA ARG A 18 2.29 -19.24 -22.71
C ARG A 18 2.06 -20.70 -23.07
N ASP A 19 1.07 -21.33 -22.43
CA ASP A 19 0.77 -22.72 -22.75
C ASP A 19 0.10 -22.82 -24.14
N PRO A 20 0.76 -23.43 -25.13
CA PRO A 20 0.19 -23.57 -26.47
C PRO A 20 -0.98 -24.58 -26.51
N ALA A 21 -1.16 -25.38 -25.46
CA ALA A 21 -2.28 -26.31 -25.34
C ALA A 21 -3.55 -25.64 -24.83
N ASN A 22 -3.47 -24.42 -24.28
CA ASN A 22 -4.63 -23.66 -23.87
C ASN A 22 -5.31 -23.04 -25.10
N SER A 23 -6.62 -23.24 -25.24
CA SER A 23 -7.41 -22.68 -26.33
C SER A 23 -7.45 -21.16 -26.37
N SER A 24 -7.17 -20.50 -25.24
CA SER A 24 -6.99 -19.06 -25.12
C SER A 24 -5.56 -18.73 -24.68
N GLU A 25 -4.62 -18.71 -25.61
CA GLU A 25 -3.21 -18.40 -25.33
C GLU A 25 -3.01 -17.10 -24.57
N LEU A 26 -3.90 -16.10 -24.76
CA LEU A 26 -3.83 -14.81 -24.08
C LEU A 26 -4.13 -14.89 -22.59
N ASP A 27 -4.98 -15.84 -22.19
CA ASP A 27 -5.46 -16.02 -20.82
C ASP A 27 -4.69 -17.09 -20.05
N SER A 28 -3.73 -17.75 -20.70
CA SER A 28 -2.89 -18.77 -20.08
C SER A 28 -2.09 -18.21 -18.91
N ASN A 29 -2.00 -18.97 -17.81
CA ASN A 29 -1.15 -18.62 -16.66
C ASN A 29 0.33 -18.78 -17.01
N HIS A 30 0.89 -17.83 -17.73
CA HIS A 30 2.30 -17.85 -18.14
C HIS A 30 3.28 -17.77 -16.96
N TYR A 31 2.89 -17.22 -15.79
CA TYR A 31 3.75 -17.22 -14.59
C TYR A 31 4.06 -18.60 -14.04
N ALA A 32 3.28 -19.61 -14.41
CA ALA A 32 3.60 -21.02 -14.09
C ALA A 32 4.81 -21.55 -14.87
N MET A 33 5.26 -20.87 -15.93
CA MET A 33 6.28 -21.35 -16.86
C MET A 33 7.40 -20.33 -17.11
N PRO A 34 8.21 -20.00 -16.08
CA PRO A 34 9.33 -19.09 -16.25
C PRO A 34 10.44 -19.70 -17.10
N LEU A 35 11.01 -18.91 -18.01
CA LEU A 35 12.10 -19.33 -18.88
C LEU A 35 13.47 -18.93 -18.31
N PRO A 36 14.54 -19.73 -18.54
CA PRO A 36 15.86 -19.48 -17.98
C PRO A 36 16.70 -18.47 -18.79
N ILE A 37 16.04 -17.53 -19.48
CA ILE A 37 16.70 -16.51 -20.31
C ILE A 37 16.09 -15.13 -20.02
N SER A 38 16.93 -14.11 -20.12
CA SER A 38 16.57 -12.73 -19.84
C SER A 38 17.20 -11.81 -20.87
N PRO A 39 16.49 -11.48 -21.96
CA PRO A 39 16.94 -10.45 -22.90
C PRO A 39 17.06 -9.09 -22.25
N VAL A 40 18.16 -8.38 -22.55
CA VAL A 40 18.37 -6.97 -22.19
C VAL A 40 18.12 -6.13 -23.43
N ILE A 41 17.22 -5.16 -23.31
CA ILE A 41 16.70 -4.38 -24.42
C ILE A 41 17.08 -2.91 -24.24
N SER A 42 17.59 -2.28 -25.32
CA SER A 42 17.88 -0.84 -25.36
C SER A 42 16.62 0.02 -25.48
N GLN A 43 16.78 1.33 -25.37
CA GLN A 43 15.69 2.30 -25.59
C GLN A 43 15.11 2.23 -27.02
N ASP A 44 15.90 1.80 -28.00
CA ASP A 44 15.47 1.57 -29.39
C ASP A 44 14.78 0.22 -29.60
N LEU A 45 14.44 -0.49 -28.53
CA LEU A 45 13.81 -1.83 -28.53
C LEU A 45 14.66 -2.90 -29.23
N LYS A 46 15.98 -2.76 -29.21
CA LYS A 46 16.91 -3.78 -29.74
C LYS A 46 17.44 -4.64 -28.61
N VAL A 47 17.50 -5.95 -28.86
CA VAL A 47 18.19 -6.88 -27.93
C VAL A 47 19.69 -6.60 -28.00
N ILE A 48 20.25 -6.17 -26.87
CA ILE A 48 21.68 -5.89 -26.71
C ILE A 48 22.46 -7.15 -26.36
N ARG A 49 21.89 -7.94 -25.44
CA ARG A 49 22.44 -9.22 -24.98
C ARG A 49 21.33 -10.09 -24.45
N ILE A 50 21.64 -11.36 -24.25
CA ILE A 50 20.76 -12.31 -23.57
C ILE A 50 21.52 -12.82 -22.35
N ASP A 51 21.00 -12.53 -21.16
CA ASP A 51 21.52 -13.09 -19.91
C ASP A 51 20.86 -14.45 -19.66
N TYR A 52 21.65 -15.45 -19.33
CA TYR A 52 21.15 -16.73 -18.87
C TYR A 52 20.95 -16.69 -17.37
N LEU A 53 19.80 -17.17 -16.92
CA LEU A 53 19.42 -17.08 -15.52
C LEU A 53 20.02 -18.25 -14.71
N PRO A 54 20.57 -18.02 -13.51
CA PRO A 54 21.04 -19.09 -12.64
C PRO A 54 19.85 -19.89 -12.10
N THR A 55 19.89 -21.20 -12.29
CA THR A 55 18.84 -22.14 -11.85
C THR A 55 19.29 -23.08 -10.73
N GLY A 56 20.59 -23.10 -10.41
CA GLY A 56 21.17 -23.90 -9.33
C GLY A 56 21.19 -23.19 -7.97
N LYS A 57 22.07 -23.65 -7.07
CA LYS A 57 22.24 -23.09 -5.71
C LYS A 57 23.12 -21.85 -5.66
N ASP A 58 23.94 -21.64 -6.66
CA ASP A 58 24.91 -20.54 -6.74
C ASP A 58 24.63 -19.66 -7.96
N ALA A 59 25.51 -18.72 -8.23
CA ALA A 59 25.41 -17.83 -9.37
C ALA A 59 25.88 -18.45 -10.70
N THR A 60 26.30 -19.71 -10.69
CA THR A 60 26.77 -20.40 -11.90
C THR A 60 25.59 -20.69 -12.81
N VAL A 61 25.70 -20.26 -14.05
CA VAL A 61 24.75 -20.63 -15.10
C VAL A 61 25.05 -22.05 -15.52
N GLY A 62 24.13 -22.97 -15.26
CA GLY A 62 24.24 -24.35 -15.68
C GLY A 62 24.05 -24.52 -17.19
N GLU A 63 24.21 -25.75 -17.68
CA GLU A 63 23.81 -26.06 -19.05
C GLU A 63 22.32 -25.79 -19.24
N LEU A 64 21.98 -25.11 -20.32
CA LEU A 64 20.58 -24.92 -20.70
C LEU A 64 19.97 -26.30 -21.00
N LYS A 65 19.15 -26.76 -20.09
CA LYS A 65 18.37 -27.99 -20.29
C LYS A 65 17.22 -27.69 -21.22
N PRO A 66 16.85 -28.65 -22.11
CA PRO A 66 15.63 -28.53 -22.89
C PRO A 66 14.45 -28.26 -21.96
N TRP A 67 13.75 -27.16 -22.20
CA TRP A 67 12.54 -26.84 -21.44
C TRP A 67 11.43 -27.81 -21.83
N THR A 68 10.82 -28.48 -20.85
CA THR A 68 9.69 -29.38 -21.09
C THR A 68 8.42 -28.69 -20.61
N SER A 69 7.43 -28.55 -21.51
CA SER A 69 6.12 -28.05 -21.18
C SER A 69 5.49 -28.91 -20.07
N LYS A 70 4.99 -28.25 -19.03
CA LYS A 70 4.18 -28.88 -17.99
C LYS A 70 2.79 -28.24 -18.03
N PRO A 71 1.72 -28.96 -17.62
CA PRO A 71 0.40 -28.36 -17.54
C PRO A 71 0.46 -27.10 -16.66
N ALA A 72 0.01 -25.96 -17.18
CA ALA A 72 -0.09 -24.76 -16.41
C ALA A 72 -1.21 -24.88 -15.36
N ASN A 73 -1.03 -24.25 -14.21
CA ASN A 73 -2.10 -24.11 -13.23
C ASN A 73 -2.93 -22.87 -13.62
N GLU A 74 -3.97 -23.10 -14.44
CA GLU A 74 -4.84 -22.04 -14.94
C GLU A 74 -5.72 -21.44 -13.83
N TYR A 75 -6.05 -20.16 -13.91
CA TYR A 75 -6.80 -19.43 -12.87
C TYR A 75 -8.24 -19.08 -13.26
N LEU A 76 -8.59 -19.13 -14.54
CA LEU A 76 -9.94 -18.84 -14.98
C LEU A 76 -10.95 -19.92 -14.57
N SER A 77 -12.17 -19.51 -14.24
CA SER A 77 -13.20 -20.38 -13.68
C SER A 77 -13.54 -21.57 -14.53
N GLU A 78 -13.48 -21.44 -15.87
CA GLU A 78 -13.76 -22.51 -16.82
C GLU A 78 -12.74 -23.65 -16.78
N TYR A 79 -11.53 -23.39 -16.27
CA TYR A 79 -10.48 -24.40 -16.11
C TYR A 79 -10.38 -24.96 -14.69
N GLN A 80 -11.26 -24.51 -13.77
CA GLN A 80 -11.20 -24.85 -12.35
C GLN A 80 -12.39 -25.68 -11.90
N LYS A 81 -12.15 -26.62 -11.02
CA LYS A 81 -13.22 -27.26 -10.24
C LYS A 81 -13.61 -26.34 -9.09
N LEU A 82 -14.63 -25.54 -9.29
CA LEU A 82 -15.09 -24.59 -8.29
C LEU A 82 -15.74 -25.27 -7.08
N ARG A 83 -15.70 -24.61 -5.94
CA ARG A 83 -16.36 -25.02 -4.71
C ARG A 83 -17.89 -24.91 -4.88
N THR A 84 -18.59 -25.88 -4.30
CA THR A 84 -20.07 -25.91 -4.30
C THR A 84 -20.65 -25.97 -2.89
N ASP A 85 -19.81 -25.93 -1.87
CA ASP A 85 -20.16 -26.11 -0.45
C ASP A 85 -20.53 -24.81 0.27
N LEU A 86 -20.43 -23.65 -0.39
CA LEU A 86 -20.85 -22.36 0.15
C LEU A 86 -22.18 -21.93 -0.44
N LYS A 87 -23.08 -21.50 0.45
CA LYS A 87 -24.33 -20.85 0.05
C LYS A 87 -24.07 -19.36 -0.28
N PRO A 88 -24.81 -18.79 -1.24
CA PRO A 88 -24.67 -17.37 -1.59
C PRO A 88 -24.88 -16.46 -0.39
N LEU A 89 -23.99 -15.46 -0.23
CA LEU A 89 -24.14 -14.33 0.67
C LEU A 89 -24.57 -13.11 -0.13
N GLN A 90 -25.59 -12.40 0.35
CA GLN A 90 -26.07 -11.18 -0.30
C GLN A 90 -25.98 -10.01 0.67
N VAL A 91 -25.64 -8.83 0.15
CA VAL A 91 -25.70 -7.55 0.85
C VAL A 91 -26.85 -6.75 0.22
N VAL A 92 -27.89 -6.47 1.01
CA VAL A 92 -29.12 -5.82 0.52
C VAL A 92 -29.41 -4.57 1.34
N GLN A 93 -29.55 -3.44 0.66
CA GLN A 93 -30.00 -2.16 1.22
C GLN A 93 -31.28 -1.73 0.46
N PRO A 94 -32.49 -2.15 0.91
CA PRO A 94 -33.73 -1.94 0.16
C PRO A 94 -34.10 -0.47 -0.05
N GLU A 95 -33.64 0.40 0.87
CA GLU A 95 -33.87 1.85 0.82
C GLU A 95 -32.73 2.60 0.13
N GLY A 96 -31.74 1.90 -0.40
CA GLY A 96 -30.55 2.47 -1.04
C GLY A 96 -29.42 2.80 -0.06
N ALA A 97 -28.39 3.44 -0.59
CA ALA A 97 -27.22 3.87 0.19
C ALA A 97 -27.54 5.06 1.09
N SER A 98 -26.85 5.13 2.26
CA SER A 98 -26.99 6.26 3.19
C SER A 98 -26.04 7.42 2.88
N PHE A 99 -25.17 7.28 1.89
CA PHE A 99 -24.29 8.37 1.43
C PHE A 99 -24.87 9.09 0.22
N THR A 100 -24.41 10.30 0.00
CA THR A 100 -24.70 11.08 -1.21
C THR A 100 -23.39 11.43 -1.92
N VAL A 101 -23.48 11.51 -3.25
CA VAL A 101 -22.36 11.94 -4.10
C VAL A 101 -22.82 13.17 -4.90
N THR A 102 -22.00 14.21 -4.89
CA THR A 102 -22.24 15.45 -5.64
C THR A 102 -21.04 15.71 -6.55
N GLU A 103 -21.29 15.89 -7.82
CA GLU A 103 -20.26 16.24 -8.79
C GLU A 103 -19.82 17.71 -8.62
N GLN A 104 -18.52 17.93 -8.66
CA GLN A 104 -17.91 19.24 -8.66
C GLN A 104 -16.76 19.29 -9.69
N GLY A 105 -17.05 19.74 -10.89
CA GLY A 105 -16.12 19.66 -12.00
C GLY A 105 -15.78 18.20 -12.33
N THR A 106 -14.48 17.85 -12.25
CA THR A 106 -13.98 16.48 -12.46
C THR A 106 -13.86 15.68 -11.16
N SER A 107 -14.19 16.28 -10.00
CA SER A 107 -14.11 15.64 -8.70
C SER A 107 -15.50 15.34 -8.16
N GLN A 108 -15.60 14.38 -7.25
CA GLN A 108 -16.83 14.02 -6.59
C GLN A 108 -16.73 14.23 -5.07
N ILE A 109 -17.73 14.91 -4.51
CA ILE A 109 -17.86 15.12 -3.07
C ILE A 109 -18.75 14.03 -2.51
N ILE A 110 -18.24 13.27 -1.55
CA ILE A 110 -18.97 12.27 -0.82
C ILE A 110 -19.35 12.84 0.55
N GLN A 111 -20.62 12.65 0.93
CA GLN A 111 -21.12 12.94 2.24
C GLN A 111 -21.83 11.71 2.83
N TRP A 112 -21.39 11.31 4.01
CA TRP A 112 -21.97 10.18 4.75
C TRP A 112 -21.97 10.48 6.24
N GLN A 113 -23.15 10.60 6.82
CA GLN A 113 -23.32 11.01 8.21
C GLN A 113 -22.56 12.32 8.51
N LYS A 114 -21.56 12.29 9.39
CA LYS A 114 -20.72 13.44 9.74
C LYS A 114 -19.51 13.63 8.82
N TRP A 115 -19.21 12.62 7.99
CA TRP A 115 -18.09 12.66 7.03
C TRP A 115 -18.44 13.46 5.78
N ARG A 116 -17.48 14.24 5.33
CA ARG A 116 -17.50 14.92 4.03
C ARG A 116 -16.09 15.02 3.49
N PHE A 117 -15.88 14.56 2.26
CA PHE A 117 -14.58 14.63 1.58
C PHE A 117 -14.76 14.66 0.07
N THR A 118 -13.70 15.06 -0.64
CA THR A 118 -13.63 15.05 -2.10
C THR A 118 -12.78 13.87 -2.56
N VAL A 119 -13.25 13.12 -3.54
CA VAL A 119 -12.49 12.06 -4.20
C VAL A 119 -11.97 12.58 -5.52
N GLY A 120 -10.67 12.47 -5.73
CA GLY A 120 -10.00 12.71 -7.00
C GLY A 120 -9.30 11.45 -7.49
N PHE A 121 -8.88 11.50 -8.74
CA PHE A 121 -8.16 10.39 -9.38
C PHE A 121 -7.09 10.95 -10.30
N ASN A 122 -5.89 10.39 -10.27
CA ASN A 122 -4.81 10.78 -11.14
C ASN A 122 -4.01 9.56 -11.62
N GLN A 123 -3.21 9.79 -12.62
CA GLN A 123 -2.45 8.78 -13.33
C GLN A 123 -1.49 7.99 -12.43
N ARG A 124 -0.81 8.66 -11.49
CA ARG A 124 0.25 8.07 -10.66
C ARG A 124 -0.27 7.43 -9.38
N GLU A 125 -1.09 8.15 -8.62
CA GLU A 125 -1.54 7.69 -7.30
C GLU A 125 -2.87 6.92 -7.37
N GLY A 126 -3.57 7.02 -8.51
CA GLY A 126 -4.95 6.53 -8.59
C GLY A 126 -5.88 7.37 -7.73
N MET A 127 -6.53 6.75 -6.77
CA MET A 127 -7.47 7.37 -5.85
C MET A 127 -6.79 8.27 -4.82
N VAL A 128 -7.26 9.51 -4.69
CA VAL A 128 -6.77 10.51 -3.73
C VAL A 128 -7.96 11.14 -3.01
N LEU A 129 -7.86 11.31 -1.70
CA LEU A 129 -8.85 12.03 -0.91
C LEU A 129 -8.37 13.45 -0.60
N TYR A 130 -9.30 14.40 -0.70
CA TYR A 130 -9.05 15.82 -0.41
C TYR A 130 -10.10 16.35 0.55
N ASN A 131 -9.71 17.37 1.33
CA ASN A 131 -10.61 18.14 2.20
C ASN A 131 -11.46 17.24 3.11
N VAL A 132 -10.84 16.27 3.74
CA VAL A 132 -11.51 15.32 4.63
C VAL A 132 -11.97 16.05 5.88
N ARG A 133 -13.28 15.99 6.17
CA ARG A 133 -13.92 16.64 7.29
C ARG A 133 -14.80 15.66 8.07
N TYR A 134 -14.90 15.89 9.37
CA TYR A 134 -15.83 15.18 10.24
C TYR A 134 -16.56 16.20 11.13
N ASP A 135 -17.89 16.15 11.16
CA ASP A 135 -18.75 17.08 11.91
C ASP A 135 -18.43 18.57 11.63
N GLY A 136 -18.19 18.90 10.35
CA GLY A 136 -17.82 20.23 9.89
C GLY A 136 -16.35 20.63 10.13
N ARG A 137 -15.61 19.93 10.98
CA ARG A 137 -14.21 20.20 11.30
C ARG A 137 -13.28 19.67 10.21
N SER A 138 -12.26 20.44 9.85
CA SER A 138 -11.20 20.00 8.96
C SER A 138 -10.30 18.99 9.67
N LEU A 139 -9.94 17.92 8.97
CA LEU A 139 -9.05 16.88 9.50
C LEU A 139 -7.81 16.68 8.63
N PHE A 140 -8.00 16.47 7.32
CA PHE A 140 -6.90 16.21 6.39
C PHE A 140 -7.12 17.01 5.11
N HIS A 141 -6.06 17.71 4.68
CA HIS A 141 -6.03 18.40 3.40
C HIS A 141 -5.98 17.39 2.26
N ARG A 142 -5.12 16.39 2.40
CA ARG A 142 -4.91 15.36 1.37
C ARG A 142 -4.43 14.04 1.98
N VAL A 143 -4.97 12.91 1.48
CA VAL A 143 -4.51 11.56 1.84
C VAL A 143 -4.43 10.72 0.58
N SER A 144 -3.30 10.04 0.38
CA SER A 144 -3.07 9.17 -0.78
C SER A 144 -2.02 8.11 -0.50
N LEU A 145 -2.08 6.98 -1.19
CA LEU A 145 -0.93 6.10 -1.29
C LEU A 145 0.14 6.82 -2.12
N SER A 146 1.25 7.13 -1.48
CA SER A 146 2.32 7.92 -2.08
C SER A 146 3.21 7.10 -2.98
N ASP A 147 3.59 5.92 -2.51
CA ASP A 147 4.41 4.97 -3.27
C ASP A 147 4.32 3.57 -2.66
N MET A 148 4.79 2.58 -3.41
CA MET A 148 5.05 1.23 -2.95
C MET A 148 6.35 0.69 -3.56
N ASN A 149 7.06 -0.13 -2.80
CA ASN A 149 8.29 -0.77 -3.25
C ASN A 149 8.25 -2.27 -2.98
N ILE A 150 8.65 -3.06 -3.98
CA ILE A 150 8.65 -4.51 -3.94
C ILE A 150 10.07 -5.02 -4.25
N PRO A 151 10.98 -5.08 -3.25
CA PRO A 151 12.31 -5.66 -3.40
C PRO A 151 12.25 -7.17 -3.29
N TYR A 152 12.96 -7.88 -4.18
CA TYR A 152 13.05 -9.33 -4.24
C TYR A 152 14.36 -9.83 -3.63
N ALA A 153 14.33 -11.02 -3.02
CA ALA A 153 15.40 -11.53 -2.16
C ALA A 153 16.51 -12.30 -2.89
N ASP A 154 16.38 -12.64 -4.17
CA ASP A 154 17.42 -13.38 -4.88
C ASP A 154 18.64 -12.51 -5.16
N PRO A 155 19.82 -12.79 -4.54
CA PRO A 155 21.00 -11.94 -4.66
C PRO A 155 21.76 -12.14 -5.99
N ARG A 156 21.41 -13.16 -6.77
CA ARG A 156 22.15 -13.54 -7.97
C ARG A 156 21.86 -12.62 -9.14
N HIS A 157 22.85 -12.43 -10.01
CA HIS A 157 22.66 -11.68 -11.25
C HIS A 157 21.77 -12.46 -12.25
N PRO A 158 20.78 -11.84 -12.90
CA PRO A 158 20.36 -10.43 -12.82
C PRO A 158 19.24 -10.19 -11.80
N PHE A 159 18.81 -11.20 -11.04
CA PHE A 159 17.68 -11.13 -10.12
C PHE A 159 17.85 -10.07 -9.02
N HIS A 160 19.10 -9.81 -8.58
CA HIS A 160 19.38 -8.75 -7.60
C HIS A 160 18.89 -7.35 -8.01
N LYS A 161 18.64 -7.14 -9.31
CA LYS A 161 18.07 -5.89 -9.85
C LYS A 161 16.55 -5.85 -9.79
N LYS A 162 15.90 -6.96 -9.45
CA LYS A 162 14.45 -7.07 -9.46
C LYS A 162 13.85 -6.34 -8.27
N ALA A 163 13.36 -5.14 -8.51
CA ALA A 163 12.62 -4.31 -7.57
C ALA A 163 11.64 -3.44 -8.35
N ALA A 164 10.44 -3.25 -7.81
CA ALA A 164 9.42 -2.43 -8.46
C ALA A 164 9.03 -1.25 -7.58
N PHE A 165 8.68 -0.14 -8.22
CA PHE A 165 7.96 0.99 -7.65
C PHE A 165 6.66 1.13 -8.44
N ASP A 166 5.64 0.38 -8.07
CA ASP A 166 4.48 0.19 -8.93
C ASP A 166 3.72 1.49 -9.21
N LEU A 167 3.68 2.44 -8.27
CA LEU A 167 3.13 3.76 -8.53
C LEU A 167 4.08 4.62 -9.37
N GLY A 168 5.34 4.67 -8.98
CA GLY A 168 6.32 5.54 -9.61
C GLY A 168 6.79 5.08 -10.99
N ASP A 169 6.87 3.78 -11.21
CA ASP A 169 7.34 3.20 -12.48
C ASP A 169 6.23 3.12 -13.52
N VAL A 170 4.97 2.88 -13.12
CA VAL A 170 3.82 2.73 -14.02
C VAL A 170 2.70 3.70 -13.67
N GLY A 171 2.19 3.67 -12.47
CA GLY A 171 1.09 4.50 -11.98
C GLY A 171 -0.16 3.72 -11.62
N ALA A 172 -0.64 3.90 -10.39
CA ALA A 172 -1.83 3.22 -9.90
C ALA A 172 -3.10 3.59 -10.68
N GLY A 173 -3.18 4.82 -11.19
CA GLY A 173 -4.33 5.21 -12.00
C GLY A 173 -4.38 4.53 -13.36
N ILE A 174 -3.22 4.36 -14.01
CA ILE A 174 -3.13 3.65 -15.30
C ILE A 174 -3.51 2.18 -15.14
N MET A 175 -3.15 1.57 -14.00
CA MET A 175 -3.37 0.16 -13.72
C MET A 175 -4.72 -0.15 -13.06
N ALA A 176 -5.57 0.86 -12.85
CA ALA A 176 -6.86 0.68 -12.20
C ALA A 176 -7.82 -0.18 -13.02
N ASN A 177 -8.57 -1.03 -12.33
CA ASN A 177 -9.54 -1.93 -12.92
C ASN A 177 -10.89 -1.24 -13.15
N ASP A 178 -11.63 -1.70 -14.15
CA ASP A 178 -13.06 -1.45 -14.34
C ASP A 178 -13.86 -2.34 -13.37
N LEU A 179 -14.26 -1.78 -12.22
CA LEU A 179 -14.88 -2.51 -11.12
C LEU A 179 -16.33 -2.95 -11.46
N LYS A 180 -16.70 -4.14 -10.99
CA LYS A 180 -18.00 -4.74 -11.30
C LYS A 180 -18.73 -5.22 -10.04
N LEU A 181 -20.04 -4.97 -10.02
CA LEU A 181 -20.94 -5.46 -8.98
C LEU A 181 -20.95 -6.99 -8.97
N GLY A 182 -20.83 -7.56 -7.79
CA GLY A 182 -20.87 -9.00 -7.54
C GLY A 182 -19.50 -9.69 -7.60
N CYS A 183 -18.51 -9.05 -8.25
CA CYS A 183 -17.13 -9.52 -8.27
C CYS A 183 -16.29 -8.70 -7.30
N ASP A 184 -16.13 -7.40 -7.58
CA ASP A 184 -15.20 -6.52 -6.87
C ASP A 184 -15.86 -5.83 -5.69
N CYS A 185 -17.17 -5.60 -5.76
CA CYS A 185 -17.95 -4.85 -4.78
C CYS A 185 -19.32 -5.49 -4.56
N LEU A 186 -19.84 -5.39 -3.33
CA LEU A 186 -21.18 -5.89 -2.96
C LEU A 186 -22.04 -4.78 -2.33
N GLY A 187 -23.37 -4.85 -2.50
CA GLY A 187 -24.32 -3.92 -1.90
C GLY A 187 -24.84 -2.85 -2.87
N SER A 188 -25.28 -1.73 -2.32
CA SER A 188 -25.69 -0.54 -3.08
C SER A 188 -24.44 0.30 -3.38
N ILE A 189 -23.99 0.28 -4.64
CA ILE A 189 -22.69 0.83 -5.03
C ILE A 189 -22.86 2.06 -5.90
N HIS A 190 -22.03 3.06 -5.65
CA HIS A 190 -21.77 4.17 -6.57
C HIS A 190 -20.39 3.99 -7.19
N TYR A 191 -20.31 4.00 -8.52
CA TYR A 191 -19.06 3.93 -9.26
C TYR A 191 -18.60 5.31 -9.69
N ILE A 192 -17.30 5.55 -9.58
CA ILE A 192 -16.64 6.76 -10.08
C ILE A 192 -15.77 6.35 -11.25
N SER A 193 -15.98 6.97 -12.40
CA SER A 193 -15.14 6.87 -13.59
C SER A 193 -14.18 8.04 -13.67
N SER A 194 -13.12 7.92 -14.44
CA SER A 194 -12.13 8.97 -14.66
C SER A 194 -11.72 9.05 -16.12
N VAL A 195 -10.96 10.08 -16.45
CA VAL A 195 -10.32 10.25 -17.76
C VAL A 195 -8.84 10.47 -17.52
N LEU A 196 -8.00 9.70 -18.20
CA LEU A 196 -6.55 9.86 -18.18
C LEU A 196 -6.05 10.26 -19.57
N ALA A 197 -4.78 10.59 -19.70
CA ALA A 197 -4.13 10.88 -20.95
C ALA A 197 -3.17 9.75 -21.34
N ASP A 198 -3.17 9.39 -22.65
CA ASP A 198 -2.20 8.48 -23.22
C ASP A 198 -0.81 9.16 -23.37
N ASP A 199 0.17 8.43 -23.92
CA ASP A 199 1.54 8.92 -24.17
C ASP A 199 1.62 10.05 -25.20
N LYS A 200 0.54 10.31 -25.96
CA LYS A 200 0.41 11.40 -26.94
C LYS A 200 -0.43 12.56 -26.41
N GLY A 201 -0.94 12.45 -25.18
CA GLY A 201 -1.81 13.45 -24.58
C GLY A 201 -3.28 13.36 -24.98
N ASN A 202 -3.70 12.30 -25.68
CA ASN A 202 -5.11 12.10 -25.99
C ASN A 202 -5.86 11.56 -24.75
N PRO A 203 -7.08 12.05 -24.48
CA PRO A 203 -7.88 11.54 -23.39
C PRO A 203 -8.40 10.12 -23.71
N TYR A 204 -8.44 9.27 -22.68
CA TYR A 204 -9.12 7.99 -22.75
C TYR A 204 -9.91 7.72 -21.44
N ASP A 205 -11.05 7.07 -21.59
CA ASP A 205 -11.95 6.81 -20.47
C ASP A 205 -11.44 5.65 -19.62
N MET A 206 -11.55 5.84 -18.30
CA MET A 206 -11.30 4.83 -17.29
C MET A 206 -12.61 4.58 -16.52
N PRO A 207 -13.41 3.59 -16.93
CA PRO A 207 -14.71 3.34 -16.30
C PRO A 207 -14.54 2.72 -14.92
N ASN A 208 -15.42 3.09 -13.98
CA ASN A 208 -15.61 2.45 -12.67
C ASN A 208 -14.30 2.20 -11.88
N VAL A 209 -13.36 3.14 -11.91
CA VAL A 209 -12.05 2.96 -11.26
C VAL A 209 -12.11 3.01 -9.74
N ILE A 210 -13.21 3.53 -9.19
CA ILE A 210 -13.48 3.58 -7.75
C ILE A 210 -14.92 3.12 -7.52
N CYS A 211 -15.13 2.31 -6.48
CA CYS A 211 -16.46 2.02 -5.96
C CYS A 211 -16.63 2.56 -4.53
N VAL A 212 -17.83 3.06 -4.26
CA VAL A 212 -18.24 3.56 -2.95
C VAL A 212 -19.42 2.74 -2.48
N HIS A 213 -19.33 2.17 -1.29
CA HIS A 213 -20.39 1.34 -0.71
C HIS A 213 -20.33 1.34 0.82
N GLU A 214 -21.40 0.83 1.44
CA GLU A 214 -21.45 0.63 2.88
C GLU A 214 -21.26 -0.86 3.20
N GLN A 215 -20.63 -1.13 4.31
CA GLN A 215 -20.50 -2.50 4.84
C GLN A 215 -20.78 -2.56 6.34
N ASP A 216 -21.08 -3.76 6.83
CA ASP A 216 -21.21 -4.04 8.26
C ASP A 216 -19.84 -4.48 8.82
N GLY A 217 -19.24 -3.65 9.65
CA GLY A 217 -17.97 -3.92 10.34
C GLY A 217 -18.13 -4.65 11.69
N GLY A 218 -19.31 -5.25 11.94
CA GLY A 218 -19.56 -5.97 13.18
C GLY A 218 -20.15 -5.10 14.31
N ILE A 219 -19.83 -5.43 15.55
CA ILE A 219 -20.26 -4.67 16.72
C ILE A 219 -19.31 -3.49 16.94
N GLY A 220 -19.84 -2.26 16.86
CA GLY A 220 -19.10 -1.04 17.17
C GLY A 220 -19.05 -0.75 18.68
N TRP A 221 -20.19 -0.89 19.34
CA TRP A 221 -20.29 -0.72 20.79
C TRP A 221 -21.33 -1.65 21.38
N LYS A 222 -21.02 -2.20 22.57
CA LYS A 222 -21.93 -3.06 23.32
C LYS A 222 -21.70 -2.92 24.83
N HIS A 223 -22.80 -2.83 25.58
CA HIS A 223 -22.77 -2.98 27.02
C HIS A 223 -23.98 -3.81 27.50
N THR A 224 -23.73 -4.78 28.35
CA THR A 224 -24.76 -5.56 29.05
C THR A 224 -24.68 -5.28 30.52
N ASN A 225 -25.77 -4.83 31.14
CA ASN A 225 -25.85 -4.72 32.58
C ASN A 225 -25.91 -6.13 33.16
N TYR A 226 -24.86 -6.53 33.87
CA TYR A 226 -24.73 -7.89 34.38
C TYR A 226 -25.78 -8.26 35.44
N ARG A 227 -26.38 -7.26 36.11
CA ARG A 227 -27.42 -7.49 37.14
C ARG A 227 -28.80 -7.70 36.53
N THR A 228 -29.12 -7.02 35.47
CA THR A 228 -30.46 -7.01 34.85
C THR A 228 -30.54 -7.79 33.54
N GLY A 229 -29.40 -8.11 32.95
CA GLY A 229 -29.30 -8.70 31.61
C GLY A 229 -29.66 -7.76 30.46
N ARG A 230 -30.03 -6.50 30.73
CA ARG A 230 -30.36 -5.54 29.66
C ARG A 230 -29.08 -5.12 28.92
N ALA A 231 -29.13 -5.14 27.60
CA ALA A 231 -28.03 -4.79 26.73
C ALA A 231 -28.40 -3.66 25.76
N ALA A 232 -27.41 -2.82 25.46
CA ALA A 232 -27.42 -1.93 24.30
C ALA A 232 -26.34 -2.39 23.32
N VAL A 233 -26.63 -2.38 22.06
CA VAL A 233 -25.72 -2.81 20.96
C VAL A 233 -25.84 -1.82 19.82
N VAL A 234 -24.70 -1.37 19.31
CA VAL A 234 -24.62 -0.56 18.09
C VAL A 234 -23.72 -1.25 17.09
N ARG A 235 -24.19 -1.41 15.86
CA ARG A 235 -23.40 -1.97 14.75
C ARG A 235 -22.38 -0.92 14.30
N ASN A 236 -21.16 -1.38 13.91
CA ASN A 236 -20.21 -0.55 13.20
C ASN A 236 -20.57 -0.57 11.71
N ARG A 237 -21.23 0.48 11.24
CA ARG A 237 -21.43 0.70 9.82
C ARG A 237 -20.20 1.44 9.29
N GLU A 238 -19.65 1.00 8.19
CA GLU A 238 -18.52 1.64 7.52
C GLU A 238 -18.90 2.09 6.10
N LEU A 239 -18.41 3.27 5.73
CA LEU A 239 -18.36 3.70 4.33
C LEU A 239 -17.00 3.26 3.77
N VAL A 240 -17.00 2.56 2.65
CA VAL A 240 -15.81 2.09 1.95
C VAL A 240 -15.68 2.83 0.62
N VAL A 241 -14.48 3.34 0.36
CA VAL A 241 -14.08 3.91 -0.93
C VAL A 241 -12.91 3.10 -1.44
N GLN A 242 -13.11 2.31 -2.49
CA GLN A 242 -12.19 1.26 -2.93
C GLN A 242 -11.79 1.43 -4.39
N SER A 243 -10.52 1.15 -4.67
CA SER A 243 -9.95 1.01 -6.01
C SER A 243 -9.11 -0.27 -6.06
N ILE A 244 -9.03 -0.92 -7.23
CA ILE A 244 -8.22 -2.12 -7.43
C ILE A 244 -7.28 -1.86 -8.59
N ILE A 245 -6.02 -2.25 -8.44
CA ILE A 245 -5.01 -2.14 -9.50
C ILE A 245 -4.40 -3.50 -9.80
N THR A 246 -4.16 -3.75 -11.09
CA THR A 246 -3.43 -4.93 -11.57
C THR A 246 -2.02 -4.49 -11.98
N VAL A 247 -1.01 -5.00 -11.27
CA VAL A 247 0.38 -4.74 -11.56
C VAL A 247 1.04 -6.03 -12.02
N ALA A 248 0.99 -6.27 -13.32
CA ALA A 248 1.46 -7.52 -13.96
C ALA A 248 0.82 -8.77 -13.31
N ASN A 249 1.52 -9.43 -12.40
CA ASN A 249 1.05 -10.64 -11.71
C ASN A 249 0.31 -10.36 -10.40
N TYR A 250 0.40 -9.16 -9.83
CA TYR A 250 -0.22 -8.81 -8.56
C TYR A 250 -1.48 -7.98 -8.72
N GLU A 251 -2.39 -8.18 -7.77
CA GLU A 251 -3.58 -7.36 -7.56
C GLU A 251 -3.48 -6.69 -6.20
N TYR A 252 -3.79 -5.39 -6.14
CA TYR A 252 -3.88 -4.67 -4.89
C TYR A 252 -5.26 -4.04 -4.77
N ILE A 253 -6.01 -4.47 -3.74
CA ILE A 253 -7.27 -3.84 -3.37
C ILE A 253 -6.94 -2.77 -2.33
N MET A 254 -7.17 -1.52 -2.67
CA MET A 254 -6.88 -0.34 -1.85
C MET A 254 -8.18 0.29 -1.40
N ALA A 255 -8.41 0.39 -0.11
CA ALA A 255 -9.67 0.89 0.43
C ALA A 255 -9.48 1.86 1.59
N TYR A 256 -10.25 2.94 1.58
CA TYR A 256 -10.49 3.79 2.75
C TYR A 256 -11.77 3.33 3.43
N HIS A 257 -11.71 3.11 4.73
CA HIS A 257 -12.85 2.75 5.58
C HIS A 257 -13.12 3.90 6.53
N PHE A 258 -14.33 4.43 6.52
CA PHE A 258 -14.78 5.48 7.42
C PHE A 258 -15.83 4.91 8.38
N ASN A 259 -15.67 5.08 9.68
CA ASN A 259 -16.66 4.65 10.65
C ASN A 259 -17.46 5.83 11.23
N GLN A 260 -18.49 5.48 12.00
CA GLN A 260 -19.41 6.45 12.60
C GLN A 260 -18.79 7.27 13.74
N ALA A 261 -17.69 6.78 14.34
CA ALA A 261 -17.01 7.42 15.48
C ALA A 261 -16.00 8.51 15.07
N GLY A 262 -15.75 8.67 13.77
CA GLY A 262 -14.79 9.65 13.27
C GLY A 262 -13.40 9.07 13.02
N GLU A 263 -13.26 7.75 12.99
CA GLU A 263 -12.04 7.07 12.61
C GLU A 263 -12.07 6.74 11.11
N PHE A 264 -10.91 6.77 10.47
CA PHE A 264 -10.74 6.16 9.16
C PHE A 264 -9.51 5.26 9.13
N ALA A 265 -9.57 4.21 8.31
CA ALA A 265 -8.46 3.31 8.06
C ALA A 265 -8.15 3.26 6.57
N TYR A 266 -6.90 3.02 6.23
CA TYR A 266 -6.47 2.67 4.88
C TYR A 266 -6.01 1.22 4.88
N GLU A 267 -6.65 0.41 4.04
CA GLU A 267 -6.38 -1.02 3.89
C GLU A 267 -5.77 -1.30 2.52
N VAL A 268 -4.76 -2.17 2.49
CA VAL A 268 -4.29 -2.80 1.25
C VAL A 268 -4.41 -4.31 1.42
N ARG A 269 -5.16 -4.94 0.52
CA ARG A 269 -5.20 -6.40 0.36
C ARG A 269 -4.40 -6.77 -0.87
N ALA A 270 -3.33 -7.56 -0.69
CA ALA A 270 -2.52 -8.06 -1.77
C ALA A 270 -2.96 -9.47 -2.18
N THR A 271 -3.12 -9.67 -3.47
CA THR A 271 -3.55 -10.94 -4.08
C THR A 271 -2.96 -11.07 -5.50
N GLY A 272 -3.48 -11.93 -6.34
CA GLY A 272 -3.01 -12.18 -7.70
C GLY A 272 -2.21 -13.47 -7.82
N ILE A 273 -1.20 -13.47 -8.68
CA ILE A 273 -0.37 -14.64 -8.99
C ILE A 273 1.07 -14.37 -8.52
N LEU A 274 1.72 -15.39 -7.95
CA LEU A 274 3.12 -15.28 -7.50
C LEU A 274 4.06 -14.91 -8.66
N SER A 275 5.01 -14.03 -8.39
CA SER A 275 6.13 -13.79 -9.30
C SER A 275 7.12 -14.94 -9.20
N THR A 276 7.35 -15.64 -10.30
CA THR A 276 8.13 -16.85 -10.35
C THR A 276 9.41 -16.69 -11.16
N GLN A 277 10.35 -17.59 -10.93
CA GLN A 277 11.58 -17.73 -11.70
C GLN A 277 11.97 -19.20 -11.85
N PRO A 278 12.81 -19.57 -12.84
CA PRO A 278 13.21 -20.95 -13.05
C PRO A 278 14.18 -21.41 -11.94
N ILE A 279 14.08 -22.71 -11.60
CA ILE A 279 15.02 -23.40 -10.72
C ILE A 279 15.18 -24.84 -11.21
N ASP A 280 16.35 -25.45 -11.02
CA ASP A 280 16.56 -26.86 -11.33
C ASP A 280 15.76 -27.75 -10.38
N GLU A 281 15.24 -28.87 -10.89
CA GLU A 281 14.51 -29.83 -10.08
C GLU A 281 15.38 -30.41 -8.96
N GLY A 282 14.81 -30.46 -7.73
CA GLY A 282 15.51 -30.97 -6.55
C GLY A 282 16.45 -29.93 -5.90
N ILE A 283 16.53 -28.72 -6.41
CA ILE A 283 17.31 -27.63 -5.81
C ILE A 283 16.40 -26.80 -4.91
N GLU A 284 16.91 -26.49 -3.72
CA GLU A 284 16.34 -25.54 -2.77
C GLU A 284 17.33 -24.41 -2.52
N VAL A 285 16.79 -23.20 -2.31
CA VAL A 285 17.57 -21.98 -2.03
C VAL A 285 16.96 -21.22 -0.86
N PRO A 286 17.74 -20.49 -0.04
CA PRO A 286 17.24 -19.82 1.15
C PRO A 286 16.43 -18.56 0.88
N TRP A 287 16.42 -18.06 -0.35
CA TRP A 287 15.72 -16.83 -0.73
C TRP A 287 14.40 -17.04 -1.46
N GLY A 288 13.80 -18.23 -1.35
CA GLY A 288 12.51 -18.51 -1.96
C GLY A 288 11.99 -19.91 -1.67
N THR A 289 10.80 -20.19 -2.14
CA THR A 289 10.11 -21.47 -2.00
C THR A 289 9.85 -22.10 -3.38
N VAL A 290 10.21 -23.36 -3.55
CA VAL A 290 9.85 -24.14 -4.76
C VAL A 290 8.36 -24.45 -4.70
N VAL A 291 7.59 -23.85 -5.59
CA VAL A 291 6.12 -23.96 -5.63
C VAL A 291 5.63 -24.99 -6.62
N HIS A 292 6.48 -25.39 -7.56
CA HIS A 292 6.27 -26.46 -8.51
C HIS A 292 7.65 -26.98 -9.00
N PRO A 293 7.81 -28.24 -9.45
CA PRO A 293 9.06 -28.68 -10.04
C PRO A 293 9.56 -27.74 -11.14
N GLY A 294 10.75 -27.17 -10.94
CA GLY A 294 11.36 -26.19 -11.84
C GLY A 294 10.86 -24.76 -11.69
N VAL A 295 10.03 -24.44 -10.68
CA VAL A 295 9.45 -23.11 -10.45
C VAL A 295 9.70 -22.65 -9.02
N LEU A 296 10.42 -21.55 -8.88
CA LEU A 296 10.73 -20.89 -7.63
C LEU A 296 9.89 -19.61 -7.47
N ALA A 297 9.23 -19.45 -6.33
CA ALA A 297 8.69 -18.18 -5.86
C ALA A 297 9.69 -17.55 -4.89
N THR A 298 10.27 -16.42 -5.27
CA THR A 298 11.29 -15.72 -4.48
C THR A 298 10.63 -14.95 -3.35
N HIS A 299 11.21 -14.98 -2.15
CA HIS A 299 10.78 -14.09 -1.06
C HIS A 299 10.87 -12.64 -1.51
N HIS A 300 9.93 -11.82 -1.07
CA HIS A 300 9.90 -10.39 -1.36
C HIS A 300 9.05 -9.64 -0.34
N GLN A 301 9.31 -8.36 -0.23
CA GLN A 301 8.54 -7.46 0.61
C GLN A 301 7.61 -6.62 -0.27
N HIS A 302 6.43 -6.30 0.26
CA HIS A 302 5.59 -5.23 -0.25
C HIS A 302 5.57 -4.13 0.78
N ILE A 303 6.16 -3.00 0.47
CA ILE A 303 6.32 -1.86 1.37
C ILE A 303 5.52 -0.69 0.82
N PHE A 304 4.56 -0.22 1.58
CA PHE A 304 3.64 0.86 1.23
C PHE A 304 3.95 2.11 2.04
N SER A 305 3.75 3.28 1.44
CA SER A 305 3.89 4.58 2.11
C SER A 305 2.61 5.40 1.92
N LEU A 306 1.81 5.53 2.97
CA LEU A 306 0.63 6.39 2.98
C LEU A 306 1.04 7.82 3.34
N ARG A 307 0.79 8.77 2.44
CA ARG A 307 0.97 10.20 2.68
C ARG A 307 -0.28 10.77 3.34
N VAL A 308 -0.10 11.31 4.52
CA VAL A 308 -1.13 12.01 5.29
C VAL A 308 -0.72 13.47 5.43
N ASP A 309 -1.49 14.36 4.84
CA ASP A 309 -1.32 15.80 4.89
C ASP A 309 -2.40 16.35 5.84
N PRO A 310 -2.07 16.56 7.12
CA PRO A 310 -3.07 16.93 8.11
C PRO A 310 -3.49 18.40 7.98
N ALA A 311 -4.74 18.65 8.33
CA ALA A 311 -5.30 19.98 8.49
C ALA A 311 -6.31 19.94 9.65
N ILE A 312 -5.88 19.42 10.81
CA ILE A 312 -6.73 19.26 11.99
C ILE A 312 -7.04 20.65 12.54
N ASP A 313 -8.27 21.12 12.29
CA ASP A 313 -8.75 22.49 12.56
C ASP A 313 -7.80 23.58 12.04
N GLY A 314 -7.13 23.32 10.92
CA GLY A 314 -6.13 24.18 10.26
C GLY A 314 -4.78 23.50 10.08
N HIS A 315 -3.86 24.17 9.38
CA HIS A 315 -2.57 23.60 8.96
C HIS A 315 -1.46 23.68 10.02
N GLN A 316 -1.69 24.40 11.13
CA GLN A 316 -0.69 24.51 12.22
C GLN A 316 -0.83 23.30 13.15
N ASN A 317 -0.21 22.19 12.77
CA ASN A 317 -0.24 20.96 13.51
C ASN A 317 1.17 20.56 13.99
N ARG A 318 1.25 19.60 14.89
CA ARG A 318 2.50 18.98 15.35
C ARG A 318 2.36 17.48 15.44
N LEU A 319 3.45 16.77 15.25
CA LEU A 319 3.56 15.35 15.53
C LEU A 319 4.09 15.17 16.96
N VAL A 320 3.46 14.29 17.73
CA VAL A 320 3.93 13.85 19.05
C VAL A 320 3.82 12.34 19.16
N TYR A 321 4.52 11.76 20.13
CA TYR A 321 4.31 10.36 20.50
C TYR A 321 4.23 10.18 21.99
N ASP A 322 3.41 9.22 22.45
CA ASP A 322 3.34 8.77 23.82
C ASP A 322 4.11 7.48 24.00
N GLU A 323 4.76 7.35 25.15
CA GLU A 323 5.38 6.10 25.63
C GLU A 323 4.92 5.76 27.02
N ALA A 324 4.71 4.46 27.28
CA ALA A 324 4.31 3.97 28.60
C ALA A 324 5.51 3.49 29.41
N HIS A 325 5.61 3.92 30.66
CA HIS A 325 6.72 3.60 31.55
C HIS A 325 6.20 3.18 32.92
N ALA A 326 6.81 2.15 33.50
CA ALA A 326 6.54 1.78 34.89
C ALA A 326 6.96 2.91 35.84
N LEU A 327 6.13 3.23 36.82
CA LEU A 327 6.51 4.14 37.88
C LEU A 327 7.50 3.43 38.86
N PRO A 328 8.52 4.15 39.32
CA PRO A 328 9.44 3.59 40.31
C PRO A 328 8.69 3.29 41.62
N ARG A 329 9.19 2.33 42.39
CA ARG A 329 8.69 2.10 43.74
C ARG A 329 8.94 3.36 44.61
N SER A 330 7.93 3.75 45.34
CA SER A 330 7.90 4.90 46.24
C SER A 330 6.79 4.73 47.24
N ASP A 331 6.65 5.68 48.17
CA ASP A 331 5.51 5.71 49.11
C ASP A 331 4.16 5.77 48.38
N LEU A 332 4.10 6.38 47.21
CA LEU A 332 2.93 6.41 46.37
C LEU A 332 2.73 5.10 45.58
N ASN A 333 3.78 4.38 45.28
CA ASN A 333 3.76 3.12 44.51
C ASN A 333 4.50 1.99 45.23
N PRO A 334 4.09 1.61 46.48
CA PRO A 334 4.83 0.66 47.30
C PRO A 334 4.79 -0.76 46.72
N HIS A 335 3.77 -1.09 45.96
CA HIS A 335 3.61 -2.40 45.33
C HIS A 335 4.23 -2.49 43.95
N GLY A 336 4.67 -1.36 43.34
CA GLY A 336 5.32 -1.33 42.03
C GLY A 336 4.40 -1.69 40.85
N THR A 337 3.09 -1.45 40.99
CA THR A 337 2.07 -1.76 39.99
C THR A 337 1.67 -0.55 39.11
N GLY A 338 2.10 0.64 39.50
CA GLY A 338 1.78 1.87 38.80
C GLY A 338 2.59 2.02 37.50
N TYR A 339 2.00 2.65 36.50
CA TYR A 339 2.68 3.11 35.29
C TYR A 339 2.10 4.46 34.84
N THR A 340 2.82 5.14 33.96
CA THR A 340 2.41 6.42 33.38
C THR A 340 2.74 6.45 31.89
N THR A 341 2.23 7.47 31.20
CA THR A 341 2.58 7.78 29.81
C THR A 341 3.20 9.16 29.72
N ASN A 342 4.28 9.27 28.96
CA ASN A 342 4.96 10.54 28.69
C ASN A 342 4.77 10.90 27.22
N GLU A 343 4.42 12.16 26.95
CA GLU A 343 4.33 12.70 25.61
C GLU A 343 5.65 13.37 25.21
N THR A 344 6.14 13.08 24.01
CA THR A 344 7.31 13.72 23.40
C THR A 344 6.90 14.42 22.12
N ILE A 345 7.34 15.68 21.97
CA ILE A 345 7.11 16.45 20.75
C ILE A 345 8.19 16.11 19.74
N VAL A 346 7.78 15.84 18.51
CA VAL A 346 8.68 15.69 17.36
C VAL A 346 9.01 17.08 16.82
N GLU A 347 10.21 17.56 17.11
CA GLU A 347 10.59 18.96 16.83
C GLU A 347 11.03 19.18 15.38
N THR A 348 11.71 18.19 14.80
CA THR A 348 12.33 18.35 13.47
C THR A 348 11.88 17.29 12.50
N SER A 349 11.92 17.62 11.20
CA SER A 349 11.74 16.65 10.15
C SER A 349 12.69 15.48 10.31
N GLY A 350 12.21 14.25 10.06
CA GLY A 350 12.99 13.04 10.32
C GLY A 350 12.21 11.76 10.06
N GLY A 351 12.93 10.65 10.17
CA GLY A 351 12.36 9.30 10.21
C GLY A 351 12.31 8.78 11.65
N TYR A 352 11.19 8.20 12.03
CA TYR A 352 10.88 7.77 13.39
C TYR A 352 10.40 6.31 13.42
N GLU A 353 10.66 5.63 14.55
CA GLU A 353 10.28 4.23 14.73
C GLU A 353 9.09 4.09 15.67
N ILE A 354 8.23 3.14 15.37
CA ILE A 354 7.25 2.62 16.33
C ILE A 354 8.00 1.69 17.30
N ASP A 355 7.72 1.82 18.59
CA ASP A 355 8.27 0.95 19.63
C ASP A 355 7.11 0.28 20.38
N TYR A 356 6.89 -1.00 20.08
CA TYR A 356 5.81 -1.76 20.70
C TYR A 356 6.10 -2.09 22.17
N ALA A 357 7.37 -2.22 22.56
CA ALA A 357 7.73 -2.50 23.95
C ALA A 357 7.43 -1.32 24.87
N ALA A 358 7.66 -0.10 24.38
CA ALA A 358 7.29 1.14 25.06
C ALA A 358 5.85 1.59 24.78
N ASN A 359 5.08 0.85 23.98
CA ASN A 359 3.78 1.26 23.47
C ASN A 359 3.81 2.66 22.84
N ARG A 360 4.90 2.96 22.07
CA ARG A 360 5.05 4.25 21.38
C ARG A 360 3.98 4.40 20.33
N THR A 361 3.15 5.44 20.50
CA THR A 361 2.05 5.74 19.58
C THR A 361 2.11 7.19 19.16
N PHE A 362 2.08 7.41 17.84
CA PHE A 362 2.12 8.76 17.26
C PHE A 362 0.74 9.39 17.21
N LYS A 363 0.69 10.72 17.41
CA LYS A 363 -0.51 11.54 17.27
C LYS A 363 -0.18 12.82 16.52
N ILE A 364 -1.11 13.25 15.70
CA ILE A 364 -1.07 14.56 15.07
C ILE A 364 -2.00 15.47 15.86
N GLN A 365 -1.50 16.58 16.40
CA GLN A 365 -2.22 17.46 17.31
C GLN A 365 -2.37 18.88 16.73
N ASN A 366 -3.46 19.54 17.13
CA ASN A 366 -3.59 20.99 17.07
C ASN A 366 -3.71 21.56 18.49
N VAL A 367 -2.69 22.30 18.95
CA VAL A 367 -2.68 22.88 20.30
C VAL A 367 -3.53 24.12 20.45
N GLY A 368 -3.91 24.74 19.32
CA GLY A 368 -4.83 25.89 19.30
C GLY A 368 -6.27 25.50 19.61
N VAL A 369 -6.63 24.23 19.47
CA VAL A 369 -7.97 23.72 19.76
C VAL A 369 -7.87 22.67 20.85
N ARG A 370 -8.64 22.84 21.92
CA ARG A 370 -8.57 22.01 23.13
C ARG A 370 -9.90 21.38 23.46
N ASN A 371 -9.85 20.16 23.97
CA ASN A 371 -11.01 19.51 24.56
C ASN A 371 -11.49 20.30 25.77
N PRO A 372 -12.76 20.74 25.82
CA PRO A 372 -13.26 21.60 26.88
C PRO A 372 -13.32 20.92 28.26
N ILE A 373 -13.30 19.59 28.31
CA ILE A 373 -13.42 18.82 29.57
C ILE A 373 -12.05 18.67 30.24
N ASN A 374 -11.02 18.31 29.49
CA ASN A 374 -9.71 17.96 30.07
C ASN A 374 -8.58 18.93 29.67
N GLY A 375 -8.86 19.92 28.81
CA GLY A 375 -7.91 20.92 28.34
C GLY A 375 -6.80 20.38 27.42
N LYS A 376 -6.83 19.10 27.06
CA LYS A 376 -5.81 18.52 26.16
C LYS A 376 -6.04 18.99 24.72
N PRO A 377 -4.96 19.13 23.92
CA PRO A 377 -5.07 19.39 22.48
C PRO A 377 -5.91 18.33 21.78
N VAL A 378 -6.67 18.75 20.76
CA VAL A 378 -7.33 17.80 19.87
C VAL A 378 -6.31 17.07 19.03
N ALA A 379 -6.53 15.78 18.75
CA ALA A 379 -5.55 14.97 18.04
C ALA A 379 -6.19 13.77 17.31
N TYR A 380 -5.51 13.32 16.27
CA TYR A 380 -5.71 12.00 15.68
C TYR A 380 -4.51 11.09 15.98
N LYS A 381 -4.80 9.92 16.53
CA LYS A 381 -3.80 8.89 16.82
C LYS A 381 -3.57 8.02 15.59
N ILE A 382 -2.31 7.75 15.29
CA ILE A 382 -1.90 6.85 14.20
C ILE A 382 -1.78 5.44 14.75
N HIS A 383 -2.60 4.52 14.22
CA HIS A 383 -2.51 3.08 14.49
C HIS A 383 -1.83 2.40 13.31
N ALA A 384 -0.50 2.37 13.31
CA ALA A 384 0.25 1.63 12.31
C ALA A 384 0.49 0.17 12.77
N PRO A 385 0.38 -0.82 11.86
CA PRO A 385 0.74 -2.20 12.18
C PRO A 385 2.25 -2.34 12.39
N PRO A 386 2.72 -3.49 12.94
CA PRO A 386 4.13 -3.85 12.87
C PRO A 386 4.66 -3.76 11.44
N PHE A 387 5.78 -3.07 11.26
CA PHE A 387 6.40 -2.84 9.97
C PHE A 387 7.80 -3.44 9.93
N GLN A 388 8.06 -4.33 8.98
CA GLN A 388 9.40 -4.79 8.68
C GLN A 388 10.04 -3.86 7.66
N LYS A 389 11.09 -3.17 8.09
CA LYS A 389 11.89 -2.30 7.21
C LYS A 389 12.49 -3.09 6.06
N ILE A 390 12.90 -2.39 5.02
CA ILE A 390 13.59 -3.00 3.89
C ILE A 390 14.79 -3.82 4.35
N LEU A 391 14.90 -5.05 3.86
CA LEU A 391 15.96 -5.99 4.24
C LEU A 391 17.25 -5.84 3.41
N SER A 392 17.24 -5.00 2.40
CA SER A 392 18.44 -4.72 1.60
C SER A 392 19.46 -3.94 2.42
N ASP A 393 20.75 -4.22 2.17
CA ASP A 393 21.87 -3.50 2.76
C ASP A 393 21.79 -1.99 2.46
N ASN A 394 22.26 -1.16 3.41
CA ASN A 394 22.19 0.29 3.30
C ASN A 394 22.97 0.87 2.11
N ASP A 395 24.01 0.17 1.64
CA ASP A 395 24.77 0.55 0.46
C ASP A 395 24.14 0.06 -0.86
N SER A 396 23.15 -0.82 -0.77
CA SER A 396 22.44 -1.34 -1.96
C SER A 396 21.69 -0.24 -2.69
N PHE A 397 21.52 -0.44 -3.99
CA PHE A 397 20.70 0.48 -4.79
C PHE A 397 19.20 0.42 -4.40
N ASN A 398 18.71 -0.73 -3.95
CA ASN A 398 17.34 -0.88 -3.46
C ASN A 398 17.08 0.02 -2.25
N TYR A 399 17.97 -0.01 -1.26
CA TYR A 399 17.86 0.84 -0.08
C TYR A 399 17.94 2.34 -0.45
N LYS A 400 18.88 2.71 -1.32
CA LYS A 400 19.05 4.10 -1.76
C LYS A 400 17.83 4.64 -2.49
N ARG A 401 17.18 3.84 -3.31
CA ARG A 401 15.98 4.20 -4.07
C ARG A 401 14.71 4.22 -3.21
N ALA A 402 14.53 3.24 -2.33
CA ALA A 402 13.36 3.10 -1.48
C ALA A 402 13.47 3.96 -0.22
N GLU A 403 13.51 5.28 -0.40
CA GLU A 403 13.81 6.24 0.66
C GLU A 403 12.82 6.23 1.83
N PHE A 404 11.62 5.70 1.64
CA PHE A 404 10.62 5.58 2.69
C PHE A 404 10.70 4.25 3.47
N ALA A 405 11.42 3.26 2.95
CA ALA A 405 11.28 1.86 3.38
C ALA A 405 12.09 1.49 4.63
N ASP A 406 12.85 2.40 5.22
CA ASP A 406 13.75 2.14 6.36
C ASP A 406 13.25 2.71 7.69
N LYS A 407 12.11 3.39 7.72
CA LYS A 407 11.49 3.94 8.94
C LYS A 407 10.00 3.66 8.98
N SER A 408 9.45 3.53 10.18
CA SER A 408 8.02 3.33 10.36
C SER A 408 7.20 4.58 10.00
N ILE A 409 7.73 5.74 10.32
CA ILE A 409 7.09 7.04 10.07
C ILE A 409 8.14 8.03 9.61
N TYR A 410 7.81 8.82 8.57
CA TYR A 410 8.53 10.03 8.24
C TYR A 410 7.62 11.23 8.48
N ALA A 411 8.20 12.30 9.02
CA ALA A 411 7.54 13.59 9.16
C ALA A 411 8.42 14.67 8.53
N VAL A 412 7.82 15.48 7.67
CA VAL A 412 8.51 16.55 6.95
C VAL A 412 7.66 17.82 6.94
N LYS A 413 8.27 18.98 6.71
CA LYS A 413 7.55 20.20 6.47
C LYS A 413 6.86 20.12 5.10
N HIS A 414 5.61 20.57 5.00
CA HIS A 414 4.90 20.61 3.74
C HIS A 414 5.63 21.45 2.70
N ARG A 415 5.70 20.92 1.48
CA ARG A 415 6.15 21.63 0.28
C ARG A 415 5.37 21.17 -0.92
N ASP A 416 4.97 22.11 -1.76
CA ASP A 416 4.35 21.81 -3.06
C ASP A 416 5.28 20.93 -3.90
N GLY A 417 4.72 19.91 -4.51
CA GLY A 417 5.46 18.97 -5.36
C GLY A 417 6.20 17.84 -4.63
N GLU A 418 6.33 17.87 -3.29
CA GLU A 418 6.87 16.74 -2.50
C GLU A 418 5.72 15.76 -2.15
N LEU A 419 5.25 15.03 -3.16
CA LEU A 419 4.10 14.15 -3.06
C LEU A 419 4.49 12.67 -2.93
N TYR A 420 5.61 12.29 -3.51
CA TYR A 420 5.97 10.89 -3.75
C TYR A 420 7.15 10.46 -2.90
N ALA A 421 6.94 9.52 -1.99
CA ALA A 421 7.91 9.11 -0.97
C ALA A 421 9.22 8.55 -1.56
N GLY A 422 9.16 7.89 -2.72
CA GLY A 422 10.32 7.41 -3.47
C GLY A 422 10.95 8.44 -4.42
N GLY A 423 10.42 9.69 -4.42
CA GLY A 423 10.85 10.74 -5.35
C GLY A 423 9.96 10.85 -6.59
N LYS A 424 10.09 11.94 -7.32
CA LYS A 424 9.26 12.24 -8.48
C LYS A 424 9.42 11.22 -9.61
N TYR A 425 10.64 10.75 -9.82
CA TYR A 425 10.99 9.80 -10.89
C TYR A 425 11.69 8.58 -10.27
N THR A 426 10.97 7.46 -10.13
CA THR A 426 11.51 6.23 -9.53
C THR A 426 12.15 5.31 -10.54
N ASN A 427 11.66 5.30 -11.80
CA ASN A 427 12.15 4.42 -12.84
C ASN A 427 13.65 4.63 -13.09
N GLN A 428 14.46 3.61 -12.79
CA GLN A 428 15.92 3.63 -12.88
C GLN A 428 16.59 4.78 -12.07
N SER A 429 15.93 5.26 -11.03
CA SER A 429 16.46 6.26 -10.10
C SER A 429 17.63 5.70 -9.29
N ARG A 430 18.49 6.59 -8.81
CA ARG A 430 19.57 6.28 -7.85
C ARG A 430 19.23 6.71 -6.43
N GLY A 431 18.01 7.21 -6.20
CA GLY A 431 17.59 7.82 -4.93
C GLY A 431 18.08 9.27 -4.79
N GLY A 432 17.83 9.88 -3.64
CA GLY A 432 18.28 11.23 -3.30
C GLY A 432 17.22 12.33 -3.49
N GLU A 433 16.00 11.98 -3.91
CA GLU A 433 14.92 12.93 -4.17
C GLU A 433 13.61 12.60 -3.43
N GLY A 434 13.64 11.60 -2.55
CA GLY A 434 12.47 11.13 -1.80
C GLY A 434 12.43 11.62 -0.36
N VAL A 435 11.56 10.97 0.43
CA VAL A 435 11.21 11.43 1.77
C VAL A 435 12.37 11.41 2.77
N ARG A 436 13.33 10.50 2.64
CA ARG A 436 14.54 10.48 3.49
C ARG A 436 15.35 11.76 3.27
N SER A 437 15.57 12.11 2.01
CA SER A 437 16.31 13.33 1.65
C SER A 437 15.60 14.60 2.12
N TRP A 438 14.25 14.60 2.08
CA TRP A 438 13.47 15.75 2.62
C TRP A 438 13.56 15.82 4.14
N ALA A 439 13.51 14.68 4.81
CA ALA A 439 13.64 14.58 6.26
C ALA A 439 15.01 15.02 6.77
N ASP A 440 16.07 14.78 5.99
CA ASP A 440 17.44 15.14 6.34
C ASP A 440 17.71 16.65 6.34
N ARG A 441 16.80 17.46 5.84
CA ARG A 441 16.86 18.93 6.00
C ARG A 441 16.74 19.41 7.45
N LYS A 442 16.22 18.55 8.36
CA LYS A 442 16.06 18.83 9.80
C LYS A 442 15.33 20.13 10.10
N GLU A 443 14.27 20.36 9.34
CA GLU A 443 13.43 21.55 9.48
C GLU A 443 12.53 21.48 10.71
N ASN A 444 12.25 22.61 11.34
CA ASN A 444 11.27 22.68 12.41
C ASN A 444 9.86 22.41 11.88
N ILE A 445 9.19 21.41 12.47
CA ILE A 445 7.82 20.98 12.13
C ILE A 445 6.80 21.15 13.28
N VAL A 446 7.20 21.86 14.37
CA VAL A 446 6.29 22.14 15.50
C VAL A 446 5.35 23.26 15.15
N ASP A 447 4.04 23.02 15.24
CA ASP A 447 2.97 23.97 14.92
C ASP A 447 3.12 24.59 13.53
N ASN A 448 3.53 23.77 12.60
CA ASN A 448 3.72 24.11 11.19
C ASN A 448 2.83 23.28 10.29
N ASP A 449 2.80 23.66 9.03
CA ASP A 449 2.25 22.82 7.97
C ASP A 449 3.23 21.65 7.72
N LEU A 450 2.85 20.46 8.16
CA LEU A 450 3.66 19.25 8.09
C LEU A 450 2.95 18.13 7.30
N VAL A 451 3.73 17.20 6.81
CA VAL A 451 3.23 15.98 6.16
C VAL A 451 3.81 14.77 6.88
N VAL A 452 2.98 13.78 7.11
CA VAL A 452 3.37 12.50 7.73
C VAL A 452 3.23 11.39 6.71
N TYR A 453 4.28 10.58 6.57
CA TYR A 453 4.27 9.36 5.77
C TYR A 453 4.29 8.17 6.72
N VAL A 454 3.29 7.30 6.59
CA VAL A 454 3.12 6.11 7.43
C VAL A 454 3.42 4.89 6.58
N GLN A 455 4.43 4.11 6.99
CA GLN A 455 4.82 2.89 6.29
C GLN A 455 4.16 1.67 6.92
N PHE A 456 3.77 0.75 6.06
CA PHE A 456 3.25 -0.56 6.42
C PHE A 456 3.56 -1.54 5.28
N GLY A 457 3.41 -2.82 5.53
CA GLY A 457 3.73 -3.80 4.49
C GLY A 457 3.61 -5.23 4.96
N ILE A 458 3.91 -6.12 4.04
CA ILE A 458 3.96 -7.56 4.24
C ILE A 458 5.24 -8.13 3.64
N ASN A 459 5.66 -9.28 4.16
CA ASN A 459 6.77 -10.07 3.64
C ASN A 459 6.28 -11.49 3.34
N HIS A 460 6.59 -12.00 2.18
CA HIS A 460 6.25 -13.38 1.83
C HIS A 460 7.14 -14.02 0.77
#